data_abbc26ffc83a95b61e8300d533620261
#
_entry.id   abbc26ffc83a95b61e8300d533620261
#
_cell.length_a   1.000
_cell.length_b   1.000
_cell.length_c   1.000
_cell.angle_alpha   90.00
_cell.angle_beta   90.00
_cell.angle_gamma   90.00
#
_symmetry.space_group_name_H-M   'P 1'
#
loop_
_entity.id
_entity.type
_entity.pdbx_description
1 polymer ?
#
loop_
_entity_poly.entity_id
_entity_poly.type
_entity_poly.pdbx_seq_one_letter_code
_entity_poly.pdbx_strand_id
1 'polypeptide(L)'
;GAVVEFHAEKISVALTKAFLAVEGSQSAVSSRVREVVARLTDTVVRSLTRRLPDGGRVHIEDIQDQVELALMRAGEHDVARAYVLYRERRAAERAALAVADGSPTLHVRVDGERRPLDVAALLQTCENACAGLGEAVSPRTILDHALKNLYDGVTLADVQQALVLAARTLIEREPGYNFATARLLLASLQDEVLGRSAAPEAPVAVNAEYLPIFIQRGIAAELLDPRLAEFDLARLAAALKPERDHLFGYLGLQTLYDRYFLHIEGRRIELPQIFFMRVAMGLALNEIDREARAIEFYDLISSFDFMCSTPTLFNSGTLHSQLSSCYLTTVADDLDGIYQSIKENALLQKYAGGLGNDWTPVRALGSH
;
A
#
# COMPACT_ATOMS: atom_id res chain seq x y z
N GLY A 1 -4.01 -3.99 23.04
CA GLY A 1 -3.64 -2.78 23.78
C GLY A 1 -4.84 -1.92 24.09
N ALA A 2 -4.83 -1.17 25.20
CA ALA A 2 -5.90 -0.23 25.52
C ALA A 2 -5.77 1.01 24.64
N VAL A 3 -6.92 1.55 24.17
CA VAL A 3 -6.95 2.88 23.55
C VAL A 3 -6.77 3.91 24.67
N VAL A 4 -5.72 4.70 24.57
CA VAL A 4 -5.38 5.73 25.55
C VAL A 4 -5.23 7.07 24.84
N GLU A 5 -5.43 8.14 25.59
CA GLU A 5 -5.18 9.49 25.06
C GLU A 5 -3.71 9.64 24.66
N PHE A 6 -3.49 10.34 23.54
CA PHE A 6 -2.15 10.61 23.04
C PHE A 6 -1.47 11.70 23.90
N HIS A 7 -0.30 11.37 24.45
CA HIS A 7 0.51 12.29 25.24
C HIS A 7 1.91 12.39 24.65
N ALA A 8 2.26 13.54 24.09
CA ALA A 8 3.58 13.83 23.53
C ALA A 8 4.72 13.62 24.55
N GLU A 9 4.44 13.83 25.83
CA GLU A 9 5.39 13.62 26.94
C GLU A 9 5.91 12.19 27.02
N LYS A 10 5.11 11.20 26.64
CA LYS A 10 5.55 9.78 26.60
C LYS A 10 6.65 9.55 25.56
N ILE A 11 6.61 10.28 24.45
CA ILE A 11 7.66 10.26 23.42
C ILE A 11 8.94 10.90 24.00
N SER A 12 8.81 12.06 24.62
CA SER A 12 9.94 12.76 25.25
C SER A 12 10.63 11.89 26.31
N VAL A 13 9.85 11.20 27.16
CA VAL A 13 10.40 10.28 28.18
C VAL A 13 11.11 9.08 27.51
N ALA A 14 10.58 8.52 26.47
CA ALA A 14 11.18 7.38 25.76
C ALA A 14 12.50 7.78 25.07
N LEU A 15 12.52 8.93 24.40
CA LEU A 15 13.73 9.54 23.83
C LEU A 15 14.80 9.81 24.89
N THR A 16 14.43 10.44 26.00
CA THR A 16 15.35 10.71 27.12
C THR A 16 15.99 9.42 27.63
N LYS A 17 15.20 8.36 27.80
CA LYS A 17 15.74 7.04 28.23
C LYS A 17 16.71 6.44 27.21
N ALA A 18 16.47 6.63 25.93
CA ALA A 18 17.38 6.15 24.89
C ALA A 18 18.73 6.92 24.92
N PHE A 19 18.69 8.24 25.10
CA PHE A 19 19.91 9.04 25.28
C PHE A 19 20.67 8.65 26.55
N LEU A 20 19.96 8.45 27.66
CA LEU A 20 20.56 7.97 28.92
C LEU A 20 21.28 6.62 28.78
N ALA A 21 20.72 5.73 27.96
CA ALA A 21 21.31 4.42 27.73
C ALA A 21 22.62 4.48 26.92
N VAL A 22 22.82 5.51 26.11
CA VAL A 22 24.01 5.69 25.26
C VAL A 22 25.03 6.61 25.92
N GLU A 23 24.59 7.77 26.44
CA GLU A 23 25.48 8.83 26.93
C GLU A 23 25.69 8.79 28.46
N GLY A 24 24.99 7.88 29.17
CA GLY A 24 25.10 7.74 30.63
C GLY A 24 24.18 8.69 31.42
N SER A 25 24.14 8.51 32.75
CA SER A 25 23.17 9.20 33.63
C SER A 25 23.32 10.73 33.71
N GLN A 26 24.48 11.26 33.39
CA GLN A 26 24.72 12.70 33.39
C GLN A 26 24.10 13.41 32.15
N SER A 27 23.78 12.69 31.10
CA SER A 27 23.19 13.26 29.88
C SER A 27 21.77 13.79 30.08
N ALA A 28 21.02 13.29 31.06
CA ALA A 28 19.69 13.81 31.40
C ALA A 28 19.69 15.29 31.87
N VAL A 29 20.82 15.75 32.40
CA VAL A 29 21.02 17.14 32.88
C VAL A 29 21.57 18.04 31.74
N SER A 30 22.05 17.45 30.65
CA SER A 30 22.62 18.18 29.53
C SER A 30 21.57 19.04 28.82
N SER A 31 21.84 20.33 28.64
CA SER A 31 21.01 21.25 27.86
C SER A 31 20.86 20.77 26.42
N ARG A 32 21.94 20.24 25.81
CA ARG A 32 21.95 19.65 24.46
C ARG A 32 20.91 18.54 24.32
N VAL A 33 20.92 17.56 25.24
CA VAL A 33 20.00 16.41 25.19
C VAL A 33 18.56 16.86 25.33
N ARG A 34 18.29 17.79 26.26
CA ARG A 34 16.92 18.35 26.43
C ARG A 34 16.43 19.05 25.17
N GLU A 35 17.26 19.86 24.52
CA GLU A 35 16.91 20.58 23.29
C GLU A 35 16.68 19.61 22.12
N VAL A 36 17.53 18.58 21.97
CA VAL A 36 17.39 17.55 20.93
C VAL A 36 16.10 16.75 21.15
N VAL A 37 15.84 16.30 22.39
CA VAL A 37 14.61 15.57 22.73
C VAL A 37 13.36 16.41 22.46
N ALA A 38 13.36 17.68 22.85
CA ALA A 38 12.22 18.57 22.59
C ALA A 38 11.96 18.75 21.09
N ARG A 39 13.01 18.99 20.29
CA ARG A 39 12.93 19.15 18.84
C ARG A 39 12.45 17.87 18.15
N LEU A 40 12.97 16.70 18.57
CA LEU A 40 12.57 15.41 18.02
C LEU A 40 11.12 15.08 18.36
N THR A 41 10.70 15.32 19.59
CA THR A 41 9.31 15.14 20.04
C THR A 41 8.36 15.99 19.19
N ASP A 42 8.65 17.27 18.98
CA ASP A 42 7.86 18.17 18.16
C ASP A 42 7.82 17.71 16.67
N THR A 43 8.93 17.20 16.15
CA THR A 43 9.00 16.66 14.78
C THR A 43 8.10 15.45 14.62
N VAL A 44 8.10 14.51 15.58
CA VAL A 44 7.24 13.33 15.57
C VAL A 44 5.77 13.72 15.68
N VAL A 45 5.42 14.61 16.63
CA VAL A 45 4.04 15.09 16.80
C VAL A 45 3.52 15.75 15.53
N ARG A 46 4.30 16.64 14.92
CA ARG A 46 3.92 17.28 13.65
C ARG A 46 3.73 16.28 12.51
N SER A 47 4.57 15.23 12.44
CA SER A 47 4.43 14.18 11.44
C SER A 47 3.13 13.40 11.60
N LEU A 48 2.75 13.07 12.83
CA LEU A 48 1.51 12.37 13.16
C LEU A 48 0.28 13.24 12.89
N THR A 49 0.29 14.51 13.34
CA THR A 49 -0.82 15.45 13.12
C THR A 49 -1.06 15.73 11.64
N ARG A 50 0.01 15.80 10.83
CA ARG A 50 -0.12 15.99 9.37
C ARG A 50 -0.81 14.81 8.67
N ARG A 51 -0.66 13.59 9.20
CA ARG A 51 -1.31 12.39 8.68
C ARG A 51 -2.78 12.28 9.11
N LEU A 52 -3.15 12.90 10.21
CA LEU A 52 -4.48 12.86 10.80
C LEU A 52 -4.97 14.26 11.13
N PRO A 53 -5.25 15.12 10.12
CA PRO A 53 -5.61 16.53 10.33
C PRO A 53 -6.92 16.70 11.11
N ASP A 54 -7.85 15.76 10.96
CA ASP A 54 -9.17 15.78 11.61
C ASP A 54 -9.20 14.96 12.91
N GLY A 55 -8.04 14.56 13.43
CA GLY A 55 -7.91 13.64 14.55
C GLY A 55 -8.08 12.18 14.12
N GLY A 56 -7.86 11.27 15.07
CA GLY A 56 -7.99 9.83 14.77
C GLY A 56 -7.20 8.98 15.76
N ARG A 57 -7.06 7.69 15.40
CA ARG A 57 -6.28 6.71 16.16
C ARG A 57 -4.95 6.45 15.47
N VAL A 58 -3.87 6.47 16.24
CA VAL A 58 -2.53 6.14 15.78
C VAL A 58 -2.09 4.88 16.48
N HIS A 59 -1.55 3.95 15.73
CA HIS A 59 -0.97 2.73 16.31
C HIS A 59 0.33 3.07 17.03
N ILE A 60 0.61 2.38 18.14
CA ILE A 60 1.83 2.59 18.91
C ILE A 60 3.10 2.34 18.08
N GLU A 61 3.04 1.38 17.15
CA GLU A 61 4.13 1.06 16.22
C GLU A 61 4.43 2.23 15.28
N ASP A 62 3.38 2.88 14.72
CA ASP A 62 3.57 4.06 13.86
C ASP A 62 4.25 5.21 14.60
N ILE A 63 3.90 5.41 15.89
CA ILE A 63 4.55 6.41 16.73
C ILE A 63 6.04 6.03 16.92
N GLN A 64 6.31 4.76 17.19
CA GLN A 64 7.66 4.26 17.43
C GLN A 64 8.54 4.35 16.18
N ASP A 65 7.99 4.02 15.01
CA ASP A 65 8.68 4.15 13.72
C ASP A 65 8.99 5.62 13.40
N GLN A 66 8.06 6.55 13.70
CA GLN A 66 8.33 7.98 13.53
C GLN A 66 9.41 8.49 14.49
N VAL A 67 9.50 7.96 15.69
CA VAL A 67 10.57 8.29 16.65
C VAL A 67 11.92 7.80 16.14
N GLU A 68 11.99 6.56 15.65
CA GLU A 68 13.21 5.98 15.06
C GLU A 68 13.68 6.78 13.85
N LEU A 69 12.78 7.06 12.90
CA LEU A 69 13.06 7.89 11.74
C LEU A 69 13.55 9.29 12.12
N ALA A 70 12.98 9.91 13.15
CA ALA A 70 13.39 11.22 13.62
C ALA A 70 14.82 11.19 14.19
N LEU A 71 15.17 10.16 14.98
CA LEU A 71 16.52 9.95 15.51
C LEU A 71 17.53 9.72 14.38
N MET A 72 17.22 8.85 13.42
CA MET A 72 18.10 8.57 12.26
C MET A 72 18.36 9.84 11.43
N ARG A 73 17.32 10.63 11.15
CA ARG A 73 17.46 11.90 10.39
C ARG A 73 18.23 12.98 11.14
N ALA A 74 18.22 12.93 12.45
CA ALA A 74 18.99 13.84 13.29
C ALA A 74 20.46 13.44 13.45
N GLY A 75 20.87 12.29 12.88
CA GLY A 75 22.22 11.74 13.00
C GLY A 75 22.52 11.05 14.32
N GLU A 76 21.50 10.82 15.16
CA GLU A 76 21.63 10.18 16.47
C GLU A 76 21.51 8.64 16.33
N HIS A 77 22.40 8.01 15.54
CA HIS A 77 22.31 6.62 15.14
C HIS A 77 22.45 5.64 16.32
N ASP A 78 23.35 5.91 17.25
CA ASP A 78 23.54 5.05 18.44
C ASP A 78 22.33 5.12 19.37
N VAL A 79 21.72 6.30 19.49
CA VAL A 79 20.49 6.51 20.27
C VAL A 79 19.31 5.82 19.60
N ALA A 80 19.20 5.87 18.26
CA ALA A 80 18.19 5.15 17.50
C ALA A 80 18.29 3.64 17.76
N ARG A 81 19.50 3.08 17.70
CA ARG A 81 19.75 1.66 18.01
C ARG A 81 19.36 1.30 19.46
N ALA A 82 19.75 2.13 20.42
CA ALA A 82 19.37 1.93 21.83
C ALA A 82 17.86 2.01 22.05
N TYR A 83 17.17 2.89 21.32
CA TYR A 83 15.72 3.02 21.34
C TYR A 83 15.03 1.75 20.85
N VAL A 84 15.47 1.17 19.71
CA VAL A 84 14.96 -0.10 19.18
C VAL A 84 15.13 -1.23 20.18
N LEU A 85 16.33 -1.39 20.76
CA LEU A 85 16.62 -2.44 21.77
C LEU A 85 15.76 -2.26 23.04
N TYR A 86 15.54 -1.02 23.48
CA TYR A 86 14.64 -0.72 24.58
C TYR A 86 13.19 -1.11 24.28
N ARG A 87 12.70 -0.79 23.08
CA ARG A 87 11.38 -1.15 22.58
C ARG A 87 11.19 -2.67 22.58
N GLU A 88 12.13 -3.43 22.02
CA GLU A 88 12.09 -4.90 21.98
C GLU A 88 12.06 -5.51 23.39
N ARG A 89 12.88 -5.01 24.31
CA ARG A 89 12.90 -5.48 25.70
C ARG A 89 11.57 -5.24 26.40
N ARG A 90 10.99 -4.05 26.25
CA ARG A 90 9.67 -3.72 26.82
C ARG A 90 8.53 -4.51 26.20
N ALA A 91 8.64 -4.86 24.92
CA ALA A 91 7.68 -5.74 24.26
C ALA A 91 7.77 -7.17 24.82
N ALA A 92 8.99 -7.70 25.02
CA ALA A 92 9.22 -8.99 25.62
C ALA A 92 8.74 -9.06 27.09
N GLU A 93 9.01 -8.04 27.91
CA GLU A 93 8.52 -7.94 29.29
C GLU A 93 6.99 -7.96 29.35
N ARG A 94 6.30 -7.20 28.49
CA ARG A 94 4.84 -7.19 28.41
C ARG A 94 4.28 -8.54 27.96
N ALA A 95 4.93 -9.21 27.01
CA ALA A 95 4.55 -10.54 26.56
C ALA A 95 4.69 -11.59 27.69
N ALA A 96 5.76 -11.52 28.48
CA ALA A 96 5.95 -12.40 29.63
C ALA A 96 4.90 -12.19 30.74
N LEU A 97 4.51 -10.93 30.99
CA LEU A 97 3.45 -10.59 31.95
C LEU A 97 2.05 -11.02 31.46
N ALA A 98 1.79 -10.95 30.16
CA ALA A 98 0.51 -11.37 29.55
C ALA A 98 0.32 -12.89 29.58
N VAL A 99 1.39 -13.68 29.61
CA VAL A 99 1.34 -15.14 29.74
C VAL A 99 0.99 -15.57 31.17
N ALA A 100 1.27 -14.74 32.17
CA ALA A 100 1.01 -15.03 33.60
C ALA A 100 -0.44 -14.68 34.03
N ASP A 101 -1.12 -13.79 33.31
CA ASP A 101 -2.50 -13.42 33.57
C ASP A 101 -3.37 -13.99 32.42
N GLY A 102 -4.38 -14.81 32.74
CA GLY A 102 -5.25 -15.48 31.75
C GLY A 102 -5.70 -14.48 30.68
N SER A 103 -5.33 -14.74 29.43
CA SER A 103 -5.51 -13.82 28.31
C SER A 103 -6.94 -13.28 28.27
N PRO A 104 -7.15 -11.96 28.36
CA PRO A 104 -8.51 -11.41 28.23
C PRO A 104 -9.04 -11.75 26.84
N THR A 105 -10.27 -12.26 26.77
CA THR A 105 -10.96 -12.54 25.52
C THR A 105 -11.12 -11.21 24.77
N LEU A 106 -10.34 -11.02 23.70
CA LEU A 106 -10.46 -9.83 22.84
C LEU A 106 -11.79 -9.90 22.09
N HIS A 107 -12.43 -8.76 21.92
CA HIS A 107 -13.64 -8.66 21.11
C HIS A 107 -13.38 -7.79 19.90
N VAL A 108 -14.04 -8.12 18.80
CA VAL A 108 -14.06 -7.37 17.55
C VAL A 108 -15.42 -6.74 17.32
N ARG A 109 -15.48 -5.59 16.70
CA ARG A 109 -16.72 -4.95 16.22
C ARG A 109 -16.98 -5.36 14.78
N VAL A 110 -18.12 -6.01 14.55
CA VAL A 110 -18.64 -6.38 13.23
C VAL A 110 -20.04 -5.80 13.12
N ASP A 111 -20.32 -4.94 12.16
CA ASP A 111 -21.63 -4.30 11.93
C ASP A 111 -22.22 -3.62 13.19
N GLY A 112 -21.36 -3.02 14.00
CA GLY A 112 -21.73 -2.36 15.25
C GLY A 112 -21.91 -3.30 16.46
N GLU A 113 -21.94 -4.61 16.25
CA GLU A 113 -22.00 -5.62 17.31
C GLU A 113 -20.61 -6.00 17.81
N ARG A 114 -20.50 -6.28 19.09
CA ARG A 114 -19.28 -6.75 19.74
C ARG A 114 -19.30 -8.28 19.83
N ARG A 115 -18.36 -8.94 19.17
CA ARG A 115 -18.23 -10.41 19.14
C ARG A 115 -16.84 -10.82 19.63
N PRO A 116 -16.69 -12.01 20.25
CA PRO A 116 -15.36 -12.54 20.57
C PRO A 116 -14.50 -12.63 19.31
N LEU A 117 -13.22 -12.26 19.43
CA LEU A 117 -12.27 -12.40 18.34
C LEU A 117 -11.98 -13.89 18.10
N ASP A 118 -12.25 -14.37 16.90
CA ASP A 118 -11.94 -15.75 16.50
C ASP A 118 -10.44 -15.86 16.13
N VAL A 119 -9.64 -16.20 17.14
CA VAL A 119 -8.19 -16.38 16.99
C VAL A 119 -7.87 -17.58 16.10
N ALA A 120 -8.73 -18.60 16.06
CA ALA A 120 -8.53 -19.78 15.21
C ALA A 120 -8.70 -19.42 13.73
N ALA A 121 -9.72 -18.64 13.40
CA ALA A 121 -9.91 -18.12 12.04
C ALA A 121 -8.76 -17.23 11.58
N LEU A 122 -8.21 -16.39 12.49
CA LEU A 122 -7.02 -15.57 12.18
C LEU A 122 -5.78 -16.43 11.94
N LEU A 123 -5.59 -17.49 12.73
CA LEU A 123 -4.50 -18.43 12.50
C LEU A 123 -4.62 -19.09 11.12
N GLN A 124 -5.81 -19.54 10.76
CA GLN A 124 -6.08 -20.14 9.45
C GLN A 124 -5.78 -19.16 8.30
N THR A 125 -6.13 -17.87 8.48
CA THR A 125 -5.79 -16.82 7.52
C THR A 125 -4.27 -16.67 7.36
N CYS A 126 -3.52 -16.69 8.45
CA CYS A 126 -2.05 -16.67 8.42
C CYS A 126 -1.47 -17.94 7.77
N GLU A 127 -2.04 -19.12 8.06
CA GLU A 127 -1.61 -20.39 7.45
C GLU A 127 -1.80 -20.38 5.93
N ASN A 128 -2.95 -19.92 5.47
CA ASN A 128 -3.23 -19.77 4.05
C ASN A 128 -2.25 -18.79 3.37
N ALA A 129 -1.94 -17.68 4.04
CA ALA A 129 -0.97 -16.70 3.52
C ALA A 129 0.46 -17.24 3.46
N CYS A 130 0.84 -18.11 4.40
CA CYS A 130 2.17 -18.72 4.48
C CYS A 130 2.31 -20.01 3.64
N ALA A 131 1.23 -20.53 3.08
CA ALA A 131 1.23 -21.81 2.37
C ALA A 131 2.27 -21.84 1.24
N GLY A 132 3.14 -22.86 1.26
CA GLY A 132 4.18 -23.07 0.23
C GLY A 132 5.39 -22.13 0.33
N LEU A 133 5.53 -21.30 1.39
CA LEU A 133 6.66 -20.37 1.54
C LEU A 133 7.83 -20.93 2.36
N GLY A 134 7.77 -22.19 2.78
CA GLY A 134 8.79 -22.85 3.57
C GLY A 134 8.63 -22.68 5.09
N GLU A 135 9.41 -23.48 5.86
CA GLU A 135 9.27 -23.56 7.32
C GLU A 135 9.74 -22.29 8.06
N ALA A 136 10.57 -21.48 7.42
CA ALA A 136 11.07 -20.23 7.99
C ALA A 136 9.98 -19.15 8.10
N VAL A 137 8.88 -19.28 7.33
CA VAL A 137 7.74 -18.36 7.35
C VAL A 137 6.64 -18.92 8.24
N SER A 138 6.61 -18.47 9.49
CA SER A 138 5.72 -19.01 10.53
C SER A 138 4.41 -18.23 10.64
N PRO A 139 3.25 -18.86 10.38
CA PRO A 139 1.93 -18.25 10.58
C PRO A 139 1.70 -17.81 12.03
N ARG A 140 2.19 -18.64 12.97
CA ARG A 140 2.05 -18.36 14.40
C ARG A 140 2.79 -17.11 14.82
N THR A 141 3.98 -16.88 14.26
CA THR A 141 4.75 -15.67 14.54
C THR A 141 4.01 -14.40 14.08
N ILE A 142 3.39 -14.42 12.90
CA ILE A 142 2.56 -13.32 12.42
C ILE A 142 1.41 -13.05 13.38
N LEU A 143 0.66 -14.10 13.74
CA LEU A 143 -0.48 -13.98 14.64
C LEU A 143 -0.08 -13.44 16.01
N ASP A 144 0.98 -13.98 16.62
CA ASP A 144 1.44 -13.56 17.94
C ASP A 144 1.90 -12.09 17.93
N HIS A 145 2.51 -11.62 16.85
CA HIS A 145 2.86 -10.20 16.66
C HIS A 145 1.60 -9.33 16.48
N ALA A 146 0.63 -9.77 15.69
CA ALA A 146 -0.61 -9.03 15.47
C ALA A 146 -1.42 -8.90 16.76
N LEU A 147 -1.62 -10.00 17.51
CA LEU A 147 -2.40 -10.01 18.77
C LEU A 147 -1.84 -9.05 19.82
N LYS A 148 -0.51 -8.84 19.88
CA LYS A 148 0.12 -7.87 20.78
C LYS A 148 -0.29 -6.42 20.49
N ASN A 149 -0.74 -6.15 19.28
CA ASN A 149 -1.05 -4.83 18.79
C ASN A 149 -2.57 -4.56 18.75
N LEU A 150 -3.40 -5.58 18.99
CA LEU A 150 -4.85 -5.43 19.07
C LEU A 150 -5.31 -4.94 20.45
N TYR A 151 -6.43 -4.21 20.45
CA TYR A 151 -7.14 -3.77 21.65
C TYR A 151 -8.57 -4.30 21.63
N ASP A 152 -9.19 -4.38 22.80
CA ASP A 152 -10.56 -4.87 22.92
C ASP A 152 -11.57 -3.91 22.28
N GLY A 153 -12.46 -4.44 21.42
CA GLY A 153 -13.40 -3.65 20.63
C GLY A 153 -12.83 -3.08 19.33
N VAL A 154 -11.70 -3.60 18.85
CA VAL A 154 -11.09 -3.30 17.53
C VAL A 154 -12.05 -3.61 16.38
N THR A 155 -11.96 -2.90 15.25
CA THR A 155 -12.74 -3.25 14.05
C THR A 155 -12.11 -4.43 13.30
N LEU A 156 -12.90 -5.12 12.47
CA LEU A 156 -12.38 -6.21 11.65
C LEU A 156 -11.29 -5.72 10.67
N ALA A 157 -11.48 -4.53 10.10
CA ALA A 157 -10.49 -3.90 9.23
C ALA A 157 -9.15 -3.64 9.96
N ASP A 158 -9.20 -3.15 11.20
CA ASP A 158 -7.98 -2.95 12.01
C ASP A 158 -7.30 -4.28 12.34
N VAL A 159 -8.06 -5.37 12.53
CA VAL A 159 -7.50 -6.72 12.75
C VAL A 159 -6.74 -7.18 11.50
N GLN A 160 -7.34 -7.05 10.32
CA GLN A 160 -6.71 -7.40 9.05
C GLN A 160 -5.44 -6.57 8.81
N GLN A 161 -5.51 -5.27 9.05
CA GLN A 161 -4.35 -4.39 8.95
C GLN A 161 -3.25 -4.77 9.94
N ALA A 162 -3.59 -5.18 11.17
CA ALA A 162 -2.62 -5.64 12.15
C ALA A 162 -1.87 -6.90 11.70
N LEU A 163 -2.55 -7.83 11.00
CA LEU A 163 -1.89 -9.02 10.40
C LEU A 163 -0.90 -8.61 9.31
N VAL A 164 -1.29 -7.71 8.40
CA VAL A 164 -0.41 -7.19 7.33
C VAL A 164 0.81 -6.50 7.93
N LEU A 165 0.61 -5.60 8.91
CA LEU A 165 1.71 -4.88 9.55
C LEU A 165 2.64 -5.83 10.33
N ALA A 166 2.09 -6.82 11.03
CA ALA A 166 2.88 -7.81 11.74
C ALA A 166 3.77 -8.61 10.78
N ALA A 167 3.22 -9.12 9.68
CA ALA A 167 3.97 -9.86 8.68
C ALA A 167 5.04 -8.98 7.99
N ARG A 168 4.72 -7.71 7.70
CA ARG A 168 5.64 -6.73 7.11
C ARG A 168 6.91 -6.54 7.95
N THR A 169 6.78 -6.46 9.28
CA THR A 169 7.95 -6.27 10.16
C THR A 169 8.92 -7.45 10.15
N LEU A 170 8.49 -8.60 9.64
CA LEU A 170 9.30 -9.83 9.57
C LEU A 170 10.07 -9.96 8.24
N ILE A 171 9.77 -9.14 7.23
CA ILE A 171 10.39 -9.22 5.89
C ILE A 171 11.92 -9.05 5.96
N GLU A 172 12.42 -8.17 6.82
CA GLU A 172 13.86 -7.94 6.97
C GLU A 172 14.60 -9.14 7.57
N ARG A 173 13.89 -9.99 8.33
CA ARG A 173 14.46 -11.20 8.96
C ARG A 173 14.41 -12.40 8.03
N GLU A 174 13.31 -12.56 7.33
CA GLU A 174 13.05 -13.65 6.39
C GLU A 174 12.27 -13.13 5.17
N PRO A 175 12.92 -13.06 3.98
CA PRO A 175 12.32 -12.52 2.77
C PRO A 175 11.01 -13.20 2.34
N GLY A 176 10.78 -14.46 2.72
CA GLY A 176 9.54 -15.17 2.44
C GLY A 176 8.30 -14.50 2.99
N TYR A 177 8.42 -13.73 4.08
CA TYR A 177 7.31 -12.92 4.59
C TYR A 177 6.83 -11.82 3.64
N ASN A 178 7.63 -11.43 2.63
CA ASN A 178 7.20 -10.52 1.58
C ASN A 178 5.96 -11.06 0.83
N PHE A 179 5.94 -12.35 0.52
CA PHE A 179 4.81 -12.99 -0.14
C PHE A 179 3.64 -13.24 0.82
N ALA A 180 3.92 -13.65 2.07
CA ALA A 180 2.87 -13.79 3.08
C ALA A 180 2.15 -12.46 3.34
N THR A 181 2.89 -11.35 3.44
CA THR A 181 2.34 -10.01 3.63
C THR A 181 1.48 -9.59 2.44
N ALA A 182 1.93 -9.87 1.19
CA ALA A 182 1.14 -9.61 -0.01
C ALA A 182 -0.19 -10.37 0.00
N ARG A 183 -0.17 -11.66 0.38
CA ARG A 183 -1.39 -12.49 0.44
C ARG A 183 -2.36 -12.04 1.54
N LEU A 184 -1.87 -11.57 2.68
CA LEU A 184 -2.70 -10.96 3.72
C LEU A 184 -3.34 -9.65 3.24
N LEU A 185 -2.59 -8.81 2.53
CA LEU A 185 -3.11 -7.59 1.91
C LEU A 185 -4.15 -7.91 0.83
N LEU A 186 -3.92 -8.94 0.02
CA LEU A 186 -4.86 -9.41 -1.00
C LEU A 186 -6.19 -9.86 -0.37
N ALA A 187 -6.14 -10.61 0.73
CA ALA A 187 -7.34 -11.02 1.45
C ALA A 187 -8.14 -9.80 1.96
N SER A 188 -7.46 -8.80 2.53
CA SER A 188 -8.08 -7.55 2.95
C SER A 188 -8.72 -6.78 1.78
N LEU A 189 -8.04 -6.74 0.62
CA LEU A 189 -8.57 -6.12 -0.60
C LEU A 189 -9.81 -6.87 -1.11
N GLN A 190 -9.80 -8.19 -1.09
CA GLN A 190 -10.95 -9.01 -1.50
C GLN A 190 -12.17 -8.71 -0.62
N ASP A 191 -12.01 -8.61 0.69
CA ASP A 191 -13.07 -8.24 1.62
C ASP A 191 -13.60 -6.82 1.34
N GLU A 192 -12.71 -5.86 1.05
CA GLU A 192 -13.08 -4.49 0.70
C GLU A 192 -13.91 -4.44 -0.60
N VAL A 193 -13.42 -5.09 -1.66
CA VAL A 193 -14.01 -5.03 -3.00
C VAL A 193 -15.33 -5.80 -3.07
N LEU A 194 -15.38 -7.01 -2.51
CA LEU A 194 -16.52 -7.92 -2.60
C LEU A 194 -17.57 -7.68 -1.50
N GLY A 195 -17.21 -6.95 -0.43
CA GLY A 195 -18.08 -6.68 0.70
C GLY A 195 -18.43 -7.94 1.50
N ARG A 196 -17.60 -8.97 1.43
CA ARG A 196 -17.74 -10.23 2.16
C ARG A 196 -16.49 -10.49 2.97
N SER A 197 -16.66 -11.00 4.18
CA SER A 197 -15.59 -11.76 4.82
C SER A 197 -15.45 -13.06 4.00
N ALA A 198 -14.36 -13.19 3.28
CA ALA A 198 -14.19 -14.22 2.26
C ALA A 198 -14.29 -15.62 2.89
N ALA A 199 -15.44 -16.26 2.74
CA ALA A 199 -15.46 -17.72 2.73
C ALA A 199 -14.63 -18.19 1.52
N PRO A 200 -13.87 -19.30 1.61
CA PRO A 200 -12.98 -19.76 0.58
C PRO A 200 -13.77 -20.35 -0.61
N GLU A 201 -14.48 -19.51 -1.35
CA GLU A 201 -14.93 -19.85 -2.69
C GLU A 201 -13.71 -19.85 -3.61
N ALA A 202 -13.68 -20.76 -4.58
CA ALA A 202 -12.54 -20.87 -5.49
C ALA A 202 -12.22 -19.48 -6.13
N PRO A 203 -11.01 -18.95 -6.01
CA PRO A 203 -10.65 -17.60 -6.49
C PRO A 203 -10.98 -17.36 -7.96
N VAL A 204 -10.98 -18.41 -8.77
CA VAL A 204 -11.34 -18.39 -10.20
C VAL A 204 -12.81 -17.99 -10.37
N ALA A 205 -13.72 -18.64 -9.64
CA ALA A 205 -15.15 -18.35 -9.73
C ALA A 205 -15.45 -16.90 -9.32
N VAL A 206 -14.85 -16.45 -8.22
CA VAL A 206 -15.07 -15.09 -7.69
C VAL A 206 -14.63 -14.00 -8.69
N ASN A 207 -13.46 -14.13 -9.30
CA ASN A 207 -12.99 -13.16 -10.29
C ASN A 207 -13.85 -13.20 -11.56
N ALA A 208 -14.24 -14.39 -12.04
CA ALA A 208 -15.06 -14.53 -13.23
C ALA A 208 -16.46 -13.93 -13.05
N GLU A 209 -17.09 -14.15 -11.90
CA GLU A 209 -18.39 -13.56 -11.58
C GLU A 209 -18.32 -12.04 -11.36
N TYR A 210 -17.19 -11.57 -10.84
CA TYR A 210 -17.04 -10.16 -10.50
C TYR A 210 -16.71 -9.26 -11.70
N LEU A 211 -16.05 -9.76 -12.76
CA LEU A 211 -15.68 -8.93 -13.91
C LEU A 211 -16.87 -8.17 -14.54
N PRO A 212 -18.01 -8.82 -14.85
CA PRO A 212 -19.17 -8.10 -15.38
C PRO A 212 -19.74 -7.05 -14.41
N ILE A 213 -19.75 -7.38 -13.11
CA ILE A 213 -20.22 -6.48 -12.05
C ILE A 213 -19.31 -5.25 -11.97
N PHE A 214 -18.00 -5.45 -12.02
CA PHE A 214 -17.01 -4.37 -12.02
C PHE A 214 -17.21 -3.43 -13.22
N ILE A 215 -17.34 -3.97 -14.43
CA ILE A 215 -17.56 -3.16 -15.65
C ILE A 215 -18.82 -2.32 -15.51
N GLN A 216 -19.94 -2.91 -15.09
CA GLN A 216 -21.20 -2.18 -14.89
C GLN A 216 -21.08 -1.07 -13.83
N ARG A 217 -20.49 -1.38 -12.69
CA ARG A 217 -20.26 -0.40 -11.60
C ARG A 217 -19.36 0.75 -12.04
N GLY A 218 -18.27 0.44 -12.75
CA GLY A 218 -17.31 1.44 -13.22
C GLY A 218 -17.91 2.36 -14.28
N ILE A 219 -18.74 1.85 -15.18
CA ILE A 219 -19.47 2.66 -16.18
C ILE A 219 -20.51 3.54 -15.47
N ALA A 220 -21.30 2.98 -14.55
CA ALA A 220 -22.31 3.73 -13.80
C ALA A 220 -21.71 4.85 -12.94
N ALA A 221 -20.46 4.69 -12.49
CA ALA A 221 -19.70 5.71 -11.75
C ALA A 221 -18.91 6.68 -12.66
N GLU A 222 -19.10 6.64 -13.98
CA GLU A 222 -18.39 7.46 -14.97
C GLU A 222 -16.84 7.34 -14.87
N LEU A 223 -16.35 6.16 -14.49
CA LEU A 223 -14.91 5.85 -14.42
C LEU A 223 -14.43 5.12 -15.66
N LEU A 224 -15.24 4.20 -16.21
CA LEU A 224 -14.86 3.31 -17.30
C LEU A 224 -15.48 3.74 -18.63
N ASP A 225 -14.78 3.44 -19.74
CA ASP A 225 -15.27 3.59 -21.10
C ASP A 225 -16.45 2.63 -21.32
N PRO A 226 -17.63 3.12 -21.74
CA PRO A 226 -18.82 2.28 -21.99
C PRO A 226 -18.59 1.15 -22.99
N ARG A 227 -17.67 1.31 -23.94
CA ARG A 227 -17.31 0.28 -24.92
C ARG A 227 -16.75 -0.99 -24.31
N LEU A 228 -16.28 -0.93 -23.05
CA LEU A 228 -15.85 -2.14 -22.34
C LEU A 228 -16.99 -3.13 -22.11
N ALA A 229 -18.23 -2.67 -22.02
CA ALA A 229 -19.40 -3.53 -21.89
C ALA A 229 -19.76 -4.28 -23.19
N GLU A 230 -19.19 -3.88 -24.33
CA GLU A 230 -19.43 -4.51 -25.63
C GLU A 230 -18.55 -5.75 -25.88
N PHE A 231 -17.55 -6.01 -25.02
CA PHE A 231 -16.74 -7.21 -25.07
C PHE A 231 -17.54 -8.46 -24.65
N ASP A 232 -17.16 -9.61 -25.15
CA ASP A 232 -17.61 -10.88 -24.59
C ASP A 232 -16.98 -11.09 -23.21
N LEU A 233 -17.64 -10.52 -22.17
CA LEU A 233 -17.18 -10.57 -20.82
C LEU A 233 -17.09 -11.98 -20.26
N ALA A 234 -17.91 -12.93 -20.77
CA ALA A 234 -17.83 -14.34 -20.36
C ALA A 234 -16.54 -15.00 -20.85
N ARG A 235 -16.16 -14.73 -22.11
CA ARG A 235 -14.88 -15.18 -22.70
C ARG A 235 -13.68 -14.60 -21.93
N LEU A 236 -13.72 -13.30 -21.60
CA LEU A 236 -12.64 -12.65 -20.85
C LEU A 236 -12.56 -13.16 -19.40
N ALA A 237 -13.71 -13.34 -18.75
CA ALA A 237 -13.79 -13.88 -17.38
C ALA A 237 -13.19 -15.30 -17.30
N ALA A 238 -13.46 -16.15 -18.30
CA ALA A 238 -12.89 -17.48 -18.37
C ALA A 238 -11.37 -17.50 -18.61
N ALA A 239 -10.80 -16.40 -19.12
CA ALA A 239 -9.35 -16.27 -19.35
C ALA A 239 -8.59 -15.75 -18.11
N LEU A 240 -9.28 -15.31 -17.05
CA LEU A 240 -8.63 -14.81 -15.84
C LEU A 240 -7.85 -15.92 -15.12
N LYS A 241 -6.70 -15.56 -14.57
CA LYS A 241 -5.76 -16.46 -13.89
C LYS A 241 -5.45 -15.97 -12.48
N PRO A 242 -6.39 -16.14 -11.52
CA PRO A 242 -6.23 -15.65 -10.14
C PRO A 242 -5.02 -16.20 -9.39
N GLU A 243 -4.50 -17.36 -9.80
CA GLU A 243 -3.26 -17.93 -9.27
C GLU A 243 -2.04 -17.00 -9.46
N ARG A 244 -2.09 -16.09 -10.43
CA ARG A 244 -1.04 -15.08 -10.66
C ARG A 244 -1.00 -14.01 -9.56
N ASP A 245 -2.03 -13.90 -8.73
CA ASP A 245 -2.01 -13.04 -7.55
C ASP A 245 -0.91 -13.45 -6.57
N HIS A 246 -0.48 -14.72 -6.60
CA HIS A 246 0.64 -15.22 -5.79
C HIS A 246 2.02 -14.76 -6.27
N LEU A 247 2.13 -14.16 -7.46
CA LEU A 247 3.37 -13.58 -7.98
C LEU A 247 3.72 -12.26 -7.31
N PHE A 248 2.75 -11.58 -6.68
CA PHE A 248 2.98 -10.31 -6.03
C PHE A 248 3.84 -10.45 -4.78
N GLY A 249 4.90 -9.62 -4.70
CA GLY A 249 5.48 -9.23 -3.44
C GLY A 249 4.71 -8.08 -2.81
N TYR A 250 4.89 -7.87 -1.50
CA TYR A 250 4.16 -6.87 -0.72
C TYR A 250 4.23 -5.46 -1.31
N LEU A 251 5.44 -4.97 -1.64
CA LEU A 251 5.62 -3.61 -2.15
C LEU A 251 4.87 -3.38 -3.48
N GLY A 252 4.89 -4.38 -4.37
CA GLY A 252 4.17 -4.31 -5.65
C GLY A 252 2.67 -4.22 -5.44
N LEU A 253 2.10 -5.12 -4.66
CA LEU A 253 0.65 -5.11 -4.38
C LEU A 253 0.23 -3.86 -3.59
N GLN A 254 1.02 -3.44 -2.58
CA GLN A 254 0.76 -2.23 -1.81
C GLN A 254 0.76 -0.98 -2.71
N THR A 255 1.66 -0.94 -3.70
CA THR A 255 1.70 0.18 -4.66
C THR A 255 0.44 0.22 -5.53
N LEU A 256 -0.04 -0.93 -6.01
CA LEU A 256 -1.31 -1.01 -6.75
C LEU A 256 -2.49 -0.61 -5.86
N TYR A 257 -2.52 -1.12 -4.64
CA TYR A 257 -3.53 -0.82 -3.63
C TYR A 257 -3.63 0.67 -3.32
N ASP A 258 -2.50 1.35 -3.11
CA ASP A 258 -2.48 2.76 -2.70
C ASP A 258 -2.69 3.73 -3.85
N ARG A 259 -2.35 3.35 -5.08
CA ARG A 259 -2.23 4.31 -6.18
C ARG A 259 -3.00 3.96 -7.45
N TYR A 260 -3.21 2.68 -7.77
CA TYR A 260 -3.63 2.29 -9.11
C TYR A 260 -5.07 1.76 -9.19
N PHE A 261 -5.52 1.02 -8.18
CA PHE A 261 -6.86 0.46 -8.23
C PHE A 261 -7.93 1.54 -8.20
N LEU A 262 -8.89 1.45 -9.11
CA LEU A 262 -10.05 2.33 -9.16
C LEU A 262 -10.88 2.21 -7.89
N HIS A 263 -11.44 3.32 -7.45
CA HIS A 263 -12.26 3.38 -6.23
C HIS A 263 -13.49 4.26 -6.44
N ILE A 264 -14.55 3.94 -5.74
CA ILE A 264 -15.80 4.71 -5.64
C ILE A 264 -15.98 5.07 -4.16
N GLU A 265 -16.12 6.36 -3.88
CA GLU A 265 -16.30 6.88 -2.50
C GLU A 265 -15.22 6.36 -1.51
N GLY A 266 -13.99 6.26 -1.98
CA GLY A 266 -12.85 5.81 -1.17
C GLY A 266 -12.74 4.29 -1.00
N ARG A 267 -13.67 3.47 -1.53
CA ARG A 267 -13.59 2.00 -1.54
C ARG A 267 -13.11 1.52 -2.90
N ARG A 268 -12.14 0.63 -2.89
CA ARG A 268 -11.62 0.03 -4.12
C ARG A 268 -12.65 -0.88 -4.76
N ILE A 269 -12.63 -0.91 -6.09
CA ILE A 269 -13.54 -1.73 -6.90
C ILE A 269 -12.77 -2.70 -7.82
N GLU A 270 -11.44 -2.75 -7.74
CA GLU A 270 -10.60 -3.62 -8.56
C GLU A 270 -9.88 -4.65 -7.70
N LEU A 271 -9.89 -5.90 -8.19
CA LEU A 271 -8.97 -6.96 -7.79
C LEU A 271 -7.79 -6.99 -8.79
N PRO A 272 -6.60 -7.55 -8.47
CA PRO A 272 -5.44 -7.46 -9.34
C PRO A 272 -5.69 -8.00 -10.75
N GLN A 273 -6.34 -9.15 -10.89
CA GLN A 273 -6.61 -9.74 -12.21
C GLN A 273 -7.66 -8.95 -12.99
N ILE A 274 -8.63 -8.34 -12.31
CA ILE A 274 -9.62 -7.43 -12.90
C ILE A 274 -8.94 -6.16 -13.41
N PHE A 275 -8.02 -5.60 -12.62
CA PHE A 275 -7.21 -4.46 -13.00
C PHE A 275 -6.40 -4.72 -14.27
N PHE A 276 -5.67 -5.84 -14.35
CA PHE A 276 -4.91 -6.18 -15.54
C PHE A 276 -5.81 -6.43 -16.76
N MET A 277 -6.97 -7.08 -16.55
CA MET A 277 -7.93 -7.29 -17.63
C MET A 277 -8.52 -5.97 -18.12
N ARG A 278 -8.85 -5.01 -17.23
CA ARG A 278 -9.30 -3.68 -17.65
C ARG A 278 -8.26 -2.96 -18.49
N VAL A 279 -6.99 -2.99 -18.07
CA VAL A 279 -5.90 -2.39 -18.83
C VAL A 279 -5.79 -3.01 -20.22
N ALA A 280 -5.83 -4.33 -20.30
CA ALA A 280 -5.76 -5.08 -21.55
C ALA A 280 -6.96 -4.80 -22.48
N MET A 281 -8.18 -4.77 -21.93
CA MET A 281 -9.40 -4.40 -22.69
C MET A 281 -9.29 -2.99 -23.27
N GLY A 282 -8.81 -2.03 -22.46
CA GLY A 282 -8.63 -0.65 -22.94
C GLY A 282 -7.64 -0.53 -24.08
N LEU A 283 -6.54 -1.32 -24.05
CA LEU A 283 -5.56 -1.39 -25.14
C LEU A 283 -6.15 -2.05 -26.39
N ALA A 284 -7.06 -3.00 -26.23
CA ALA A 284 -7.65 -3.78 -27.32
C ALA A 284 -8.91 -3.17 -27.94
N LEU A 285 -9.41 -2.00 -27.46
CA LEU A 285 -10.68 -1.42 -27.90
C LEU A 285 -10.84 -1.24 -29.42
N ASN A 286 -9.73 -0.99 -30.12
CA ASN A 286 -9.75 -0.74 -31.56
C ASN A 286 -9.16 -1.91 -32.38
N GLU A 287 -8.89 -3.06 -31.73
CA GLU A 287 -8.39 -4.27 -32.40
C GLU A 287 -9.55 -5.00 -33.12
N ILE A 288 -9.23 -5.70 -34.22
CA ILE A 288 -10.21 -6.46 -35.03
C ILE A 288 -10.79 -7.62 -34.22
N ASP A 289 -9.93 -8.46 -33.61
CA ASP A 289 -10.31 -9.52 -32.67
C ASP A 289 -9.95 -9.05 -31.25
N ARG A 290 -10.74 -8.11 -30.77
CA ARG A 290 -10.45 -7.38 -29.51
C ARG A 290 -10.42 -8.30 -28.30
N GLU A 291 -11.25 -9.35 -28.25
CA GLU A 291 -11.23 -10.33 -27.16
C GLU A 291 -9.93 -11.15 -27.15
N ALA A 292 -9.49 -11.65 -28.30
CA ALA A 292 -8.22 -12.38 -28.38
C ALA A 292 -7.04 -11.48 -28.03
N ARG A 293 -7.02 -10.24 -28.49
CA ARG A 293 -5.98 -9.27 -28.16
C ARG A 293 -6.00 -8.86 -26.69
N ALA A 294 -7.17 -8.66 -26.11
CA ALA A 294 -7.29 -8.39 -24.68
C ALA A 294 -6.72 -9.55 -23.84
N ILE A 295 -7.02 -10.80 -24.20
CA ILE A 295 -6.48 -11.97 -23.50
C ILE A 295 -4.94 -12.05 -23.65
N GLU A 296 -4.42 -11.81 -24.85
CA GLU A 296 -2.96 -11.79 -25.11
C GLU A 296 -2.26 -10.72 -24.28
N PHE A 297 -2.77 -9.48 -24.26
CA PHE A 297 -2.23 -8.39 -23.46
C PHE A 297 -2.34 -8.67 -21.96
N TYR A 298 -3.49 -9.19 -21.52
CA TYR A 298 -3.69 -9.62 -20.15
C TYR A 298 -2.67 -10.67 -19.72
N ASP A 299 -2.46 -11.70 -20.53
CA ASP A 299 -1.50 -12.76 -20.25
C ASP A 299 -0.09 -12.22 -20.07
N LEU A 300 0.32 -11.31 -20.93
CA LEU A 300 1.65 -10.70 -20.91
C LEU A 300 1.86 -9.79 -19.68
N ILE A 301 0.85 -9.00 -19.30
CA ILE A 301 0.96 -8.03 -18.20
C ILE A 301 0.80 -8.74 -16.84
N SER A 302 -0.16 -9.66 -16.74
CA SER A 302 -0.49 -10.33 -15.47
C SER A 302 0.52 -11.40 -15.06
N SER A 303 1.34 -11.92 -16.01
CA SER A 303 2.49 -12.77 -15.72
C SER A 303 3.74 -12.00 -15.29
N PHE A 304 3.74 -10.67 -15.42
CA PHE A 304 4.89 -9.78 -15.24
C PHE A 304 6.01 -9.97 -16.29
N ASP A 305 5.71 -10.61 -17.43
CA ASP A 305 6.64 -10.66 -18.56
C ASP A 305 6.80 -9.30 -19.23
N PHE A 306 5.80 -8.43 -19.09
CA PHE A 306 5.82 -7.04 -19.51
C PHE A 306 5.06 -6.15 -18.51
N MET A 307 5.55 -4.93 -18.30
CA MET A 307 4.85 -3.94 -17.48
C MET A 307 4.67 -2.64 -18.25
N CYS A 308 3.43 -2.17 -18.32
CA CYS A 308 3.09 -0.90 -18.94
C CYS A 308 3.59 0.29 -18.11
N SER A 309 3.72 1.44 -18.76
CA SER A 309 3.99 2.71 -18.08
C SER A 309 2.80 3.12 -17.18
N THR A 310 3.10 3.96 -16.19
CA THR A 310 2.10 4.46 -15.23
C THR A 310 0.84 5.00 -15.88
N PRO A 311 0.85 5.88 -16.90
CA PRO A 311 -0.38 6.38 -17.52
C PRO A 311 -1.22 5.27 -18.16
N THR A 312 -0.60 4.26 -18.76
CA THR A 312 -1.33 3.12 -19.32
C THR A 312 -2.04 2.33 -18.24
N LEU A 313 -1.36 2.03 -17.12
CA LEU A 313 -1.96 1.32 -16.00
C LEU A 313 -3.13 2.10 -15.36
N PHE A 314 -2.99 3.42 -15.23
CA PHE A 314 -4.05 4.26 -14.69
C PHE A 314 -5.25 4.39 -15.62
N ASN A 315 -5.00 4.73 -16.90
CA ASN A 315 -6.00 5.33 -17.76
C ASN A 315 -6.56 4.37 -18.81
N SER A 316 -5.91 3.22 -19.08
CA SER A 316 -6.41 2.27 -20.07
C SER A 316 -7.78 1.72 -19.65
N GLY A 317 -8.75 1.78 -20.53
CA GLY A 317 -10.13 1.37 -20.27
C GLY A 317 -10.95 2.36 -19.46
N THR A 318 -10.41 3.53 -19.11
CA THR A 318 -11.16 4.63 -18.46
C THR A 318 -11.65 5.68 -19.46
N LEU A 319 -12.51 6.61 -19.01
CA LEU A 319 -12.93 7.75 -19.82
C LEU A 319 -11.77 8.70 -20.17
N HIS A 320 -10.68 8.69 -19.42
CA HIS A 320 -9.48 9.48 -19.67
C HIS A 320 -8.35 8.62 -20.24
N SER A 321 -8.48 8.15 -21.48
CA SER A 321 -7.53 7.23 -22.12
C SER A 321 -6.22 7.89 -22.59
N GLN A 322 -5.60 8.73 -21.75
CA GLN A 322 -4.27 9.26 -21.98
C GLN A 322 -3.24 8.24 -21.50
N LEU A 323 -2.57 7.55 -22.44
CA LEU A 323 -1.72 6.39 -22.14
C LEU A 323 -0.23 6.67 -22.26
N SER A 324 0.17 7.86 -22.79
CA SER A 324 1.57 8.20 -23.02
C SER A 324 2.23 8.77 -21.77
N SER A 325 3.42 8.27 -21.43
CA SER A 325 4.20 8.76 -20.29
C SER A 325 5.13 9.92 -20.67
N CYS A 326 5.55 9.99 -21.95
CA CYS A 326 6.54 10.95 -22.44
C CYS A 326 6.16 11.47 -23.81
N TYR A 327 6.51 12.75 -24.03
CA TYR A 327 6.32 13.44 -25.29
C TYR A 327 7.65 14.06 -25.72
N LEU A 328 7.98 13.93 -27.01
CA LEU A 328 9.16 14.53 -27.62
C LEU A 328 8.71 15.49 -28.70
N THR A 329 9.28 16.71 -28.68
CA THR A 329 9.02 17.74 -29.69
C THR A 329 10.33 18.23 -30.28
N THR A 330 10.39 18.45 -31.59
CA THR A 330 11.52 19.10 -32.27
C THR A 330 11.17 20.56 -32.50
N VAL A 331 12.03 21.45 -32.06
CA VAL A 331 11.86 22.91 -32.17
C VAL A 331 12.38 23.40 -33.52
N ALA A 332 11.53 24.07 -34.31
CA ALA A 332 11.93 24.66 -35.57
C ALA A 332 12.82 25.89 -35.34
N ASP A 333 13.68 26.18 -36.33
CA ASP A 333 14.63 27.30 -36.29
C ASP A 333 13.97 28.59 -36.78
N ASP A 334 12.82 28.93 -36.22
CA ASP A 334 12.15 30.22 -36.44
C ASP A 334 11.34 30.59 -35.19
N LEU A 335 11.00 31.88 -35.07
CA LEU A 335 10.35 32.40 -33.87
C LEU A 335 8.96 31.78 -33.62
N ASP A 336 8.18 31.58 -34.69
CA ASP A 336 6.85 31.02 -34.60
C ASP A 336 6.92 29.57 -34.09
N GLY A 337 7.80 28.74 -34.68
CA GLY A 337 8.03 27.36 -34.28
C GLY A 337 8.51 27.20 -32.83
N ILE A 338 9.38 28.13 -32.38
CA ILE A 338 9.84 28.15 -30.97
C ILE A 338 8.65 28.36 -30.02
N TYR A 339 7.83 29.39 -30.26
CA TYR A 339 6.67 29.70 -29.42
C TYR A 339 5.56 28.65 -29.57
N GLN A 340 5.40 28.05 -30.75
CA GLN A 340 4.48 26.94 -30.94
C GLN A 340 4.88 25.74 -30.07
N SER A 341 6.16 25.38 -30.04
CA SER A 341 6.69 24.31 -29.17
C SER A 341 6.46 24.59 -27.69
N ILE A 342 6.64 25.84 -27.25
CA ILE A 342 6.36 26.26 -25.86
C ILE A 342 4.87 26.09 -25.53
N LYS A 343 3.98 26.50 -26.43
CA LYS A 343 2.54 26.34 -26.28
C LYS A 343 2.13 24.87 -26.20
N GLU A 344 2.65 24.03 -27.10
CA GLU A 344 2.40 22.59 -27.11
C GLU A 344 2.89 21.93 -25.82
N ASN A 345 4.07 22.30 -25.34
CA ASN A 345 4.59 21.81 -24.07
C ASN A 345 3.65 22.14 -22.90
N ALA A 346 3.13 23.37 -22.84
CA ALA A 346 2.18 23.77 -21.81
C ALA A 346 0.88 22.96 -21.87
N LEU A 347 0.38 22.65 -23.06
CA LEU A 347 -0.81 21.82 -23.25
C LEU A 347 -0.54 20.37 -22.86
N LEU A 348 0.59 19.77 -23.25
CA LEU A 348 0.96 18.41 -22.93
C LEU A 348 1.18 18.22 -21.43
N GLN A 349 1.81 19.18 -20.74
CA GLN A 349 1.99 19.14 -19.28
C GLN A 349 0.68 19.13 -18.52
N LYS A 350 -0.35 19.78 -19.04
CA LYS A 350 -1.69 19.76 -18.42
C LYS A 350 -2.24 18.33 -18.30
N TYR A 351 -1.85 17.42 -19.17
CA TYR A 351 -2.27 16.02 -19.21
C TYR A 351 -1.23 15.05 -18.61
N ALA A 352 -0.28 15.56 -17.81
CA ALA A 352 0.67 14.80 -16.99
C ALA A 352 1.67 13.92 -17.76
N GLY A 353 2.33 14.48 -18.80
CA GLY A 353 3.44 13.82 -19.50
C GLY A 353 4.81 14.39 -19.15
N GLY A 354 5.86 13.57 -19.21
CA GLY A 354 7.24 14.04 -19.28
C GLY A 354 7.50 14.69 -20.64
N LEU A 355 8.24 15.81 -20.67
CA LEU A 355 8.54 16.52 -21.92
C LEU A 355 10.03 16.51 -22.20
N GLY A 356 10.40 16.19 -23.45
CA GLY A 356 11.73 16.40 -24.01
C GLY A 356 11.65 17.24 -25.26
N ASN A 357 12.53 18.25 -25.38
CA ASN A 357 12.60 19.10 -26.57
C ASN A 357 13.95 18.94 -27.25
N ASP A 358 13.92 18.69 -28.55
CA ASP A 358 15.08 18.70 -29.41
C ASP A 358 15.27 20.11 -29.99
N TRP A 359 16.29 20.80 -29.50
CA TRP A 359 16.71 22.12 -29.95
C TRP A 359 17.82 22.08 -31.01
N THR A 360 18.23 20.89 -31.46
CA THR A 360 19.31 20.70 -32.42
C THR A 360 19.13 21.50 -33.72
N PRO A 361 17.87 21.64 -34.26
CA PRO A 361 17.70 22.44 -35.49
C PRO A 361 17.87 23.93 -35.29
N VAL A 362 17.74 24.44 -34.06
CA VAL A 362 17.83 25.88 -33.79
C VAL A 362 19.32 26.35 -33.95
N ARG A 363 19.51 27.33 -34.82
CA ARG A 363 20.85 27.86 -35.15
C ARG A 363 21.58 28.40 -33.92
N ALA A 364 22.91 28.32 -33.94
CA ALA A 364 23.75 28.85 -32.87
C ALA A 364 23.72 30.37 -32.80
N LEU A 365 24.02 30.92 -31.63
CA LEU A 365 24.14 32.36 -31.44
C LEU A 365 25.15 32.97 -32.43
N GLY A 366 24.74 34.03 -33.16
CA GLY A 366 25.55 34.69 -34.16
C GLY A 366 25.51 34.08 -35.55
N SER A 367 24.73 32.99 -35.78
CA SER A 367 24.46 32.48 -37.13
C SER A 367 23.37 33.33 -37.81
N HIS A 368 23.55 33.59 -39.13
CA HIS A 368 22.64 34.36 -39.96
C HIS A 368 21.78 33.49 -40.88
#